data_2ea1cbbb74b86d62bb9492f9d196d8ad
#
_entry.id   2ea1cbbb74b86d62bb9492f9d196d8ad
#
_cell.length_a   1.000
_cell.length_b   1.000
_cell.length_c   1.000
_cell.angle_alpha   90.00
_cell.angle_beta   90.00
_cell.angle_gamma   90.00
#
_symmetry.space_group_name_H-M   'P 1'
#
loop_
_entity.id
_entity.type
_entity.pdbx_description
1 polymer ?
#
loop_
_entity_poly.entity_id
_entity_poly.type
_entity_poly.pdbx_seq_one_letter_code
_entity_poly.pdbx_strand_id
1 'polypeptide(L)'
;MSNNVTVVGNLTREPELRYTPSGAAVVKFGMAVNRSYNNRNGDKVEQTDFFDVTAWRELGENAAESLSVGSRVIVTGRLQQDRWENDGGEKRSKIYIVADEIGPSLRWATASITKTTRGGPGDWQQSQGAPGEIDEEVPTGA
;
A
#
# COMPACT_ATOMS: atom_id res chain seq x y z
N MET A 1 -19.84 -3.25 -11.82
CA MET A 1 -18.93 -4.37 -11.67
C MET A 1 -17.65 -3.91 -11.04
N SER A 2 -17.03 -4.75 -10.28
CA SER A 2 -15.81 -4.38 -9.58
C SER A 2 -14.83 -5.53 -9.57
N ASN A 3 -13.57 -5.22 -9.33
CA ASN A 3 -12.56 -6.21 -9.09
C ASN A 3 -11.89 -5.90 -7.77
N ASN A 4 -11.24 -6.88 -7.20
CA ASN A 4 -10.57 -6.71 -5.93
C ASN A 4 -9.35 -7.61 -5.92
N VAL A 5 -8.24 -7.07 -5.44
CA VAL A 5 -7.00 -7.83 -5.36
C VAL A 5 -6.31 -7.52 -4.05
N THR A 6 -5.68 -8.52 -3.46
CA THR A 6 -4.85 -8.35 -2.28
C THR A 6 -3.47 -8.91 -2.58
N VAL A 7 -2.45 -8.11 -2.32
CA VAL A 7 -1.08 -8.47 -2.63
C VAL A 7 -0.24 -8.25 -1.39
N VAL A 8 0.62 -9.20 -1.08
CA VAL A 8 1.57 -9.10 0.03
C VAL A 8 2.97 -9.19 -0.55
N GLY A 9 3.79 -8.21 -0.29
CA GLY A 9 5.15 -8.19 -0.82
C GLY A 9 5.96 -7.08 -0.21
N ASN A 10 7.11 -6.83 -0.82
CA ASN A 10 8.06 -5.85 -0.29
C ASN A 10 8.18 -4.67 -1.24
N LEU A 11 8.30 -3.49 -0.68
CA LEU A 11 8.51 -2.30 -1.49
C LEU A 11 9.85 -2.38 -2.22
N THR A 12 9.83 -2.04 -3.50
CA THR A 12 11.02 -2.07 -4.33
C THR A 12 11.69 -0.72 -4.44
N ARG A 13 10.98 0.35 -4.09
CA ARG A 13 11.54 1.70 -4.12
C ARG A 13 10.78 2.55 -3.12
N GLU A 14 11.35 3.68 -2.77
CA GLU A 14 10.71 4.60 -1.84
C GLU A 14 9.40 5.11 -2.42
N PRO A 15 8.35 5.23 -1.61
CA PRO A 15 7.10 5.82 -2.10
C PRO A 15 7.34 7.24 -2.58
N GLU A 16 6.80 7.55 -3.74
CA GLU A 16 6.97 8.86 -4.34
C GLU A 16 5.69 9.65 -4.19
N LEU A 17 5.74 10.73 -3.43
CA LEU A 17 4.58 11.59 -3.17
C LEU A 17 4.58 12.74 -4.16
N ARG A 18 3.45 12.94 -4.80
CA ARG A 18 3.24 14.06 -5.70
C ARG A 18 1.85 14.62 -5.47
N TYR A 19 1.63 15.83 -5.99
CA TYR A 19 0.32 16.46 -5.91
C TYR A 19 -0.17 16.73 -7.33
N THR A 20 -1.44 16.46 -7.58
CA THR A 20 -2.05 16.78 -8.85
C THR A 20 -2.29 18.29 -8.96
N PRO A 21 -2.57 18.80 -10.16
CA PRO A 21 -2.90 20.23 -10.28
C PRO A 21 -4.05 20.66 -9.41
N SER A 22 -4.96 19.77 -9.07
CA SER A 22 -6.08 20.09 -8.18
C SER A 22 -5.70 20.00 -6.71
N GLY A 23 -4.46 19.62 -6.40
CA GLY A 23 -3.99 19.56 -5.03
C GLY A 23 -4.17 18.22 -4.33
N ALA A 24 -4.59 17.20 -5.05
CA ALA A 24 -4.76 15.87 -4.44
C ALA A 24 -3.42 15.16 -4.34
N ALA A 25 -3.14 14.59 -3.19
CA ALA A 25 -1.93 13.81 -2.99
C ALA A 25 -2.06 12.47 -3.71
N VAL A 26 -0.99 12.06 -4.36
CA VAL A 26 -0.92 10.74 -4.99
C VAL A 26 0.46 10.17 -4.71
N VAL A 27 0.50 8.92 -4.29
CA VAL A 27 1.74 8.24 -3.95
C VAL A 27 1.83 6.97 -4.78
N LYS A 28 3.00 6.75 -5.34
CA LYS A 28 3.25 5.56 -6.16
C LYS A 28 4.46 4.82 -5.62
N PHE A 29 4.34 3.51 -5.62
CA PHE A 29 5.48 2.66 -5.26
C PHE A 29 5.35 1.33 -5.97
N GLY A 30 6.43 0.56 -5.95
CA GLY A 30 6.45 -0.77 -6.52
C GLY A 30 6.53 -1.83 -5.44
N MET A 31 5.98 -2.99 -5.72
CA MET A 31 6.05 -4.14 -4.83
C MET A 31 6.61 -5.33 -5.57
N ALA A 32 7.43 -6.10 -4.87
CA ALA A 32 7.93 -7.37 -5.35
C ALA A 32 7.27 -8.48 -4.55
N VAL A 33 6.70 -9.43 -5.26
CA VAL A 33 6.05 -10.58 -4.65
C VAL A 33 6.79 -11.83 -5.11
N ASN A 34 7.37 -12.54 -4.16
CA ASN A 34 8.10 -13.76 -4.47
C ASN A 34 7.16 -14.94 -4.43
N ARG A 35 7.26 -15.80 -5.42
CA ARG A 35 6.55 -17.06 -5.42
C ARG A 35 7.48 -18.17 -5.81
N SER A 36 7.22 -19.35 -5.30
CA SER A 36 8.05 -20.50 -5.63
C SER A 36 7.15 -21.66 -5.97
N TYR A 37 7.65 -22.52 -6.84
CA TYR A 37 6.95 -23.72 -7.21
C TYR A 37 7.97 -24.78 -7.61
N ASN A 38 7.53 -26.02 -7.66
CA ASN A 38 8.38 -27.12 -8.12
C ASN A 38 8.09 -27.37 -9.59
N ASN A 39 9.16 -27.50 -10.38
CA ASN A 39 8.98 -27.78 -11.80
C ASN A 39 8.84 -29.30 -12.01
N ARG A 40 8.78 -29.73 -13.26
CA ARG A 40 8.59 -31.13 -13.60
C ARG A 40 9.69 -32.02 -13.07
N ASN A 41 10.89 -31.49 -12.96
CA ASN A 41 12.03 -32.25 -12.49
C ASN A 41 12.12 -32.29 -10.97
N GLY A 42 11.17 -31.66 -10.28
CA GLY A 42 11.20 -31.61 -8.85
C GLY A 42 12.06 -30.49 -8.30
N ASP A 43 12.64 -29.67 -9.13
CA ASP A 43 13.47 -28.54 -8.69
C ASP A 43 12.60 -27.37 -8.26
N LYS A 44 13.07 -26.68 -7.23
CA LYS A 44 12.38 -25.48 -6.76
C LYS A 44 12.71 -24.32 -7.68
N VAL A 45 11.68 -23.69 -8.20
CA VAL A 45 11.84 -22.52 -9.07
C VAL A 45 11.26 -21.31 -8.32
N GLU A 46 12.01 -20.23 -8.29
CA GLU A 46 11.56 -19.00 -7.65
C GLU A 46 11.38 -17.92 -8.70
N GLN A 47 10.29 -17.20 -8.58
CA GLN A 47 10.01 -16.08 -9.47
C GLN A 47 9.55 -14.90 -8.66
N THR A 48 9.78 -13.72 -9.20
CA THR A 48 9.37 -12.48 -8.57
C THR A 48 8.44 -11.76 -9.53
N ASP A 49 7.28 -11.42 -9.04
CA ASP A 49 6.33 -10.62 -9.79
C ASP A 49 6.38 -9.20 -9.25
N PHE A 50 6.26 -8.23 -10.15
CA PHE A 50 6.34 -6.82 -9.76
C PHE A 50 5.01 -6.15 -10.03
N PHE A 51 4.56 -5.37 -9.06
CA PHE A 51 3.30 -4.65 -9.17
C PHE A 51 3.53 -3.18 -8.86
N ASP A 52 2.83 -2.31 -9.59
CA ASP A 52 2.80 -0.90 -9.29
C ASP A 52 1.56 -0.60 -8.49
N VAL A 53 1.71 0.24 -7.47
CA VAL A 53 0.62 0.61 -6.58
C VAL A 53 0.50 2.13 -6.56
N THR A 54 -0.74 2.59 -6.63
CA THR A 54 -1.05 4.01 -6.51
C THR A 54 -2.00 4.17 -5.32
N ALA A 55 -1.68 5.11 -4.45
CA ALA A 55 -2.51 5.42 -3.30
C ALA A 55 -2.81 6.91 -3.30
N TRP A 56 -4.07 7.25 -3.06
CA TRP A 56 -4.55 8.62 -3.16
C TRP A 56 -4.82 9.23 -1.80
N ARG A 57 -4.57 10.52 -1.69
CA ARG A 57 -4.97 11.38 -0.58
C ARG A 57 -4.32 10.91 0.72
N GLU A 58 -5.05 10.83 1.78
CA GLU A 58 -4.50 10.54 3.09
C GLU A 58 -3.83 9.17 3.17
N LEU A 59 -4.42 8.17 2.55
CA LEU A 59 -3.80 6.85 2.53
C LEU A 59 -2.42 6.91 1.90
N GLY A 60 -2.29 7.65 0.79
CA GLY A 60 -1.00 7.82 0.13
C GLY A 60 -0.01 8.56 0.99
N GLU A 61 -0.44 9.66 1.60
CA GLU A 61 0.45 10.45 2.45
C GLU A 61 0.97 9.62 3.62
N ASN A 62 0.07 8.87 4.26
CA ASN A 62 0.47 8.03 5.40
C ASN A 62 1.39 6.90 4.96
N ALA A 63 1.16 6.34 3.78
CA ALA A 63 2.03 5.30 3.27
C ALA A 63 3.43 5.85 3.00
N ALA A 64 3.52 7.04 2.42
CA ALA A 64 4.82 7.65 2.13
C ALA A 64 5.59 7.93 3.42
N GLU A 65 4.89 8.30 4.47
CA GLU A 65 5.53 8.58 5.74
C GLU A 65 5.98 7.31 6.46
N SER A 66 5.29 6.20 6.23
CA SER A 66 5.46 5.00 7.03
C SER A 66 6.34 3.93 6.39
N LEU A 67 6.44 3.92 5.07
CA LEU A 67 7.03 2.81 4.35
C LEU A 67 8.32 3.22 3.67
N SER A 68 9.23 2.26 3.56
CA SER A 68 10.50 2.48 2.87
C SER A 68 10.84 1.23 2.08
N VAL A 69 11.92 1.33 1.30
CA VAL A 69 12.39 0.20 0.50
C VAL A 69 12.57 -1.01 1.41
N GLY A 70 12.04 -2.14 0.98
CA GLY A 70 12.17 -3.37 1.73
C GLY A 70 11.05 -3.62 2.72
N SER A 71 10.21 -2.62 3.00
CA SER A 71 9.07 -2.84 3.89
C SER A 71 8.14 -3.90 3.31
N ARG A 72 7.74 -4.85 4.13
CA ARG A 72 6.76 -5.85 3.73
C ARG A 72 5.38 -5.31 4.05
N VAL A 73 4.53 -5.28 3.04
CA VAL A 73 3.22 -4.64 3.17
C VAL A 73 2.14 -5.51 2.58
N ILE A 74 0.93 -5.26 3.05
CA ILE A 74 -0.29 -5.85 2.53
C ILE A 74 -1.08 -4.73 1.88
N VAL A 75 -1.40 -4.90 0.60
CA VAL A 75 -2.16 -3.90 -0.14
C VAL A 75 -3.41 -4.56 -0.69
N THR A 76 -4.56 -3.96 -0.42
CA THR A 76 -5.79 -4.41 -1.06
C THR A 76 -6.37 -3.24 -1.85
N GLY A 77 -6.92 -3.55 -3.00
CA GLY A 77 -7.47 -2.52 -3.86
C GLY A 77 -8.01 -3.09 -5.16
N ARG A 78 -7.99 -2.26 -6.20
CA ARG A 78 -8.54 -2.59 -7.50
C ARG A 78 -7.44 -2.55 -8.54
N LEU A 79 -7.56 -3.42 -9.53
CA LEU A 79 -6.71 -3.31 -10.70
C LEU A 79 -7.32 -2.27 -11.63
N GLN A 80 -6.48 -1.43 -12.18
CA GLN A 80 -6.89 -0.41 -13.14
C GLN A 80 -5.91 -0.41 -14.28
N GLN A 81 -6.40 -0.11 -15.46
CA GLN A 81 -5.57 -0.11 -16.65
C GLN A 81 -5.66 1.25 -17.32
N ASP A 82 -4.50 1.83 -17.59
CA ASP A 82 -4.40 3.04 -18.39
C ASP A 82 -3.94 2.66 -19.78
N ARG A 83 -4.49 3.32 -20.78
CA ARG A 83 -4.12 3.12 -22.17
C ARG A 83 -3.84 4.46 -22.80
N TRP A 84 -2.81 4.51 -23.61
CA TRP A 84 -2.45 5.75 -24.29
C TRP A 84 -1.68 5.42 -25.55
N GLU A 85 -1.47 6.44 -26.39
CA GLU A 85 -0.62 6.34 -27.57
C GLU A 85 0.63 7.14 -27.31
N ASN A 86 1.79 6.56 -27.65
CA ASN A 86 3.02 7.32 -27.52
C ASN A 86 3.24 8.19 -28.75
N ASP A 87 4.34 8.93 -28.78
CA ASP A 87 4.62 9.87 -29.85
C ASP A 87 4.76 9.20 -31.21
N GLY A 88 5.12 7.95 -31.23
CA GLY A 88 5.25 7.19 -32.46
C GLY A 88 3.96 6.55 -32.93
N GLY A 89 2.83 6.84 -32.26
CA GLY A 89 1.55 6.25 -32.63
C GLY A 89 1.35 4.84 -32.12
N GLU A 90 2.24 4.34 -31.30
CA GLU A 90 2.08 3.01 -30.72
C GLU A 90 1.16 3.03 -29.53
N LYS A 91 0.27 2.04 -29.48
CA LYS A 91 -0.63 1.92 -28.34
C LYS A 91 0.07 1.25 -27.18
N ARG A 92 -0.08 1.84 -26.00
CA ARG A 92 0.54 1.33 -24.78
C ARG A 92 -0.53 1.15 -23.72
N SER A 93 -0.23 0.28 -22.77
CA SER A 93 -1.11 0.09 -21.64
C SER A 93 -0.28 -0.25 -20.40
N LYS A 94 -0.86 0.02 -19.26
CA LYS A 94 -0.24 -0.27 -17.98
C LYS A 94 -1.34 -0.66 -17.01
N ILE A 95 -1.09 -1.74 -16.26
CA ILE A 95 -2.01 -2.20 -15.23
C ILE A 95 -1.35 -1.93 -13.88
N TYR A 96 -2.11 -1.39 -12.95
CA TYR A 96 -1.60 -1.09 -11.62
C TYR A 96 -2.72 -1.27 -10.60
N ILE A 97 -2.35 -1.26 -9.33
CA ILE A 97 -3.29 -1.41 -8.23
C ILE A 97 -3.59 -0.03 -7.67
N VAL A 98 -4.87 0.32 -7.59
CA VAL A 98 -5.30 1.50 -6.85
C VAL A 98 -5.67 1.00 -5.46
N ALA A 99 -4.88 1.40 -4.48
CA ALA A 99 -5.01 0.86 -3.14
C ALA A 99 -6.23 1.44 -2.42
N ASP A 100 -6.95 0.56 -1.75
CA ASP A 100 -8.01 0.97 -0.82
C ASP A 100 -7.50 0.90 0.61
N GLU A 101 -6.62 -0.06 0.91
CA GLU A 101 -6.00 -0.20 2.23
C GLU A 101 -4.55 -0.64 2.06
N ILE A 102 -3.71 -0.13 2.94
CA ILE A 102 -2.30 -0.50 2.98
C ILE A 102 -1.92 -0.69 4.44
N GLY A 103 -1.19 -1.76 4.74
CA GLY A 103 -0.69 -1.96 6.08
C GLY A 103 0.65 -2.66 6.07
N PRO A 104 1.49 -2.41 7.06
CA PRO A 104 2.73 -3.17 7.19
C PRO A 104 2.40 -4.59 7.65
N SER A 105 3.21 -5.54 7.20
CA SER A 105 3.08 -6.91 7.66
C SER A 105 3.86 -7.06 8.95
N LEU A 106 3.25 -7.68 9.94
CA LEU A 106 3.91 -7.92 11.22
C LEU A 106 4.52 -9.32 11.29
N ARG A 107 4.59 -9.99 10.17
CA ARG A 107 5.11 -11.35 10.17
C ARG A 107 6.56 -11.39 10.65
N TRP A 108 7.36 -10.40 10.27
CA TRP A 108 8.78 -10.38 10.64
C TRP A 108 9.22 -9.02 11.15
N ALA A 109 8.26 -8.19 11.56
CA ALA A 109 8.58 -6.84 12.02
C ALA A 109 7.55 -6.38 13.02
N THR A 110 7.90 -5.38 13.79
CA THR A 110 6.95 -4.70 14.66
C THR A 110 6.69 -3.32 14.09
N ALA A 111 5.56 -2.75 14.47
CA ALA A 111 5.20 -1.42 14.01
C ALA A 111 4.59 -0.65 15.17
N SER A 112 4.82 0.65 15.15
CA SER A 112 4.21 1.57 16.09
C SER A 112 3.23 2.43 15.33
N ILE A 113 2.05 2.63 15.86
CA ILE A 113 0.99 3.31 15.15
C ILE A 113 0.70 4.62 15.81
N THR A 114 0.75 5.68 15.02
CA THR A 114 0.36 7.01 15.44
C THR A 114 -0.85 7.41 14.64
N LYS A 115 -1.94 7.69 15.33
CA LYS A 115 -3.18 8.06 14.67
C LYS A 115 -3.06 9.47 14.12
N THR A 116 -3.44 9.66 12.87
CA THR A 116 -3.37 10.99 12.26
C THR A 116 -4.68 11.73 12.46
N THR A 117 -4.58 13.07 12.44
CA THR A 117 -5.75 13.91 12.51
C THR A 117 -6.35 14.03 11.12
N ARG A 118 -7.66 13.86 11.04
CA ARG A 118 -8.31 13.84 9.76
C ARG A 118 -9.01 15.13 9.48
N GLY A 119 -8.30 16.18 9.40
CA GLY A 119 -8.87 17.42 8.95
C GLY A 119 -9.81 18.10 9.89
N GLY A 120 -10.88 17.60 10.28
CA GLY A 120 -11.84 18.30 11.10
C GLY A 120 -11.53 18.26 12.57
N PRO A 121 -11.79 19.35 13.30
CA PRO A 121 -11.69 19.29 14.74
C PRO A 121 -12.75 18.34 15.25
N GLY A 122 -12.52 17.80 16.35
CA GLY A 122 -13.44 16.88 16.93
C GLY A 122 -13.52 15.58 16.20
N ASP A 123 -12.69 15.43 15.27
CA ASP A 123 -12.63 14.26 14.57
C ASP A 123 -12.32 13.18 15.51
N TRP A 124 -13.23 12.64 15.98
CA TRP A 124 -13.12 11.57 16.88
C TRP A 124 -11.99 11.63 17.81
N GLN A 125 -11.54 12.46 17.92
CA GLN A 125 -10.57 12.60 18.71
C GLN A 125 -10.72 12.21 19.86
N GLN A 126 -11.36 12.14 19.84
CA GLN A 126 -11.42 11.83 20.80
C GLN A 126 -11.15 10.63 20.97
N SER A 127 -10.93 10.19 20.59
CA SER A 127 -10.57 9.17 20.70
C SER A 127 -9.45 8.96 21.30
N GLN A 128 -9.31 9.48 21.66
CA GLN A 128 -8.45 9.44 22.19
C GLN A 128 -8.11 9.21 23.01
N GLY A 129 -8.09 9.23 23.28
CA GLY A 129 -7.65 9.12 23.95
C GLY A 129 -7.37 8.72 24.46
N ALA A 130 -7.21 8.77 24.44
CA ALA A 130 -6.81 8.48 24.91
C ALA A 130 -6.48 8.01 25.37
N PRO A 131 -6.31 8.01 25.31
CA PRO A 131 -5.85 7.46 25.71
C PRO A 131 -5.76 6.73 26.11
N GLY A 132 -5.72 6.41 25.74
CA GLY A 132 -5.64 5.76 26.06
C GLY A 132 -5.79 4.97 26.01
N GLU A 133 -5.78 4.98 25.92
CA GLU A 133 -5.97 4.37 25.98
C GLU A 133 -6.24 3.52 25.83
N ILE A 134 -6.20 3.21 25.85
CA ILE A 134 -6.41 2.49 25.88
C ILE A 134 -6.54 1.83 26.13
N ASP A 135 -6.33 1.87 26.12
CA ASP A 135 -6.44 1.37 26.50
C ASP A 135 -6.63 0.60 26.72
N GLU A 136 -6.56 0.67 26.62
CA GLU A 136 -6.66 0.02 26.93
C GLU A 136 -6.83 -0.70 27.11
N GLU A 137 -6.70 -0.81 27.13
CA GLU A 137 -6.74 -1.44 27.40
C GLU A 137 -6.85 -2.27 27.28
N VAL A 138 -6.69 -2.45 27.17
CA VAL A 138 -6.65 -3.18 27.15
C VAL A 138 -6.70 -3.91 27.35
N PRO A 139 -6.65 -4.03 27.24
CA PRO A 139 -6.57 -4.83 27.46
C PRO A 139 -6.54 -5.54 27.67
N THR A 140 -6.38 -5.60 27.45
CA THR A 140 -6.23 -6.16 27.59
C THR A 140 -6.22 -6.85 27.65
N GLY A 141 -6.17 -6.85 27.58
CA GLY A 141 -5.90 -7.30 27.61
C GLY A 141 -5.88 -7.68 27.55
N ALA A 142 -5.89 -7.64 27.40
CA ALA A 142 -5.73 -7.73 27.36
C ALA A 142 -5.76 -7.80 27.42
#